data_32640b0c10bb0e1b2a8f9753cb7485e8
#
_entry.id   32640b0c10bb0e1b2a8f9753cb7485e8
#
_cell.length_a   1.000
_cell.length_b   1.000
_cell.length_c   1.000
_cell.angle_alpha   90.00
_cell.angle_beta   90.00
_cell.angle_gamma   90.00
#
_symmetry.space_group_name_H-M   'P 1'
#
loop_
_entity.id
_entity.type
_entity.pdbx_description
1 polymer ?
#
loop_
_entity_poly.entity_id
_entity_poly.type
_entity_poly.pdbx_seq_one_letter_code
_entity_poly.pdbx_strand_id
1 'polypeptide(L)'
;MSEATEKAGAELMVDLIITLDGYASGEGWPGWWGLEGPEYLAWLEEEGKKDFTTLMGANTYRVMAGLSQQAADDSTAFSEEEGASLGGLADMPKVIFSSTLQEPLAWPNCELIRGDAVEAVRGMKRTRTGTLSTLGSLSLSKSLLKAGLVDRFRLVIFPVITGRTGSERIYDGYPDVALELVNSRTFDGRAQLLEYIPTVLEDPPPARK
;
A
#
# COMPACT_ATOMS: atom_id res chain seq x y z
N MET A 1 -1.01 30.32 18.07
CA MET A 1 0.01 29.27 18.22
C MET A 1 -0.78 28.02 18.56
N SER A 2 -1.05 27.18 17.54
CA SER A 2 -1.75 25.89 17.72
C SER A 2 -0.69 24.87 18.11
N GLU A 3 -0.76 24.36 19.34
CA GLU A 3 0.01 23.19 19.76
C GLU A 3 -0.47 22.01 18.90
N ALA A 4 0.35 21.59 17.93
CA ALA A 4 0.22 20.28 17.33
C ALA A 4 0.48 19.27 18.44
N THR A 5 -0.57 18.69 18.99
CA THR A 5 -0.48 17.55 19.90
C THR A 5 0.21 16.44 19.10
N GLU A 6 1.45 16.17 19.43
CA GLU A 6 2.22 15.05 18.86
C GLU A 6 1.43 13.77 19.18
N LYS A 7 0.84 13.17 18.18
CA LYS A 7 0.05 11.93 18.31
C LYS A 7 1.04 10.83 18.68
N ALA A 8 1.11 10.49 19.94
CA ALA A 8 1.96 9.40 20.43
C ALA A 8 1.49 8.07 19.79
N GLY A 9 2.25 7.55 18.86
CA GLY A 9 1.96 6.28 18.17
C GLY A 9 2.18 6.35 16.66
N ALA A 10 2.26 5.18 16.02
CA ALA A 10 2.43 5.10 14.57
C ALA A 10 1.16 5.48 13.81
N GLU A 11 1.31 6.19 12.70
CA GLU A 11 0.25 6.43 11.72
C GLU A 11 0.09 5.20 10.81
N LEU A 12 -1.13 4.81 10.47
CA LEU A 12 -1.41 3.74 9.52
C LEU A 12 -1.90 4.29 8.19
N MET A 13 -1.15 4.00 7.13
CA MET A 13 -1.51 4.34 5.76
C MET A 13 -1.84 3.08 4.96
N VAL A 14 -3.02 3.06 4.35
CA VAL A 14 -3.32 2.14 3.25
C VAL A 14 -2.88 2.79 1.96
N ASP A 15 -1.98 2.11 1.23
CA ASP A 15 -1.38 2.61 0.00
C ASP A 15 -1.62 1.63 -1.15
N LEU A 16 -2.28 2.10 -2.22
CA LEU A 16 -2.69 1.29 -3.35
C LEU A 16 -2.38 1.97 -4.67
N ILE A 17 -1.86 1.19 -5.61
CA ILE A 17 -1.73 1.56 -7.02
C ILE A 17 -2.87 0.89 -7.76
N ILE A 18 -3.62 1.66 -8.57
CA ILE A 18 -4.82 1.18 -9.23
C ILE A 18 -5.00 1.73 -10.65
N THR A 19 -5.83 1.06 -11.42
CA THR A 19 -6.38 1.59 -12.68
C THR A 19 -7.50 2.60 -12.39
N LEU A 20 -7.86 3.40 -13.38
CA LEU A 20 -8.97 4.36 -13.31
C LEU A 20 -10.32 3.69 -12.98
N ASP A 21 -10.51 2.45 -13.38
CA ASP A 21 -11.71 1.64 -13.10
C ASP A 21 -11.59 0.79 -11.81
N GLY A 22 -10.54 1.01 -11.00
CA GLY A 22 -10.44 0.53 -9.63
C GLY A 22 -9.86 -0.88 -9.46
N TYR A 23 -9.03 -1.36 -10.38
CA TYR A 23 -8.34 -2.63 -10.25
C TYR A 23 -6.88 -2.43 -9.80
N ALA A 24 -6.39 -3.32 -8.94
CA ALA A 24 -5.00 -3.31 -8.47
C ALA A 24 -4.05 -4.04 -9.43
N SER A 25 -4.57 -4.86 -10.33
CA SER A 25 -3.79 -5.58 -11.35
C SER A 25 -4.64 -5.87 -12.58
N GLY A 26 -3.98 -6.28 -13.66
CA GLY A 26 -4.60 -6.78 -14.87
C GLY A 26 -3.90 -8.07 -15.34
N GLU A 27 -4.56 -8.86 -16.16
CA GLU A 27 -4.01 -10.11 -16.70
C GLU A 27 -2.67 -9.84 -17.41
N GLY A 28 -1.60 -10.48 -16.91
CA GLY A 28 -0.24 -10.30 -17.42
C GLY A 28 0.49 -9.02 -16.98
N TRP A 29 -0.11 -8.18 -16.16
CA TRP A 29 0.47 -6.90 -15.73
C TRP A 29 0.36 -6.73 -14.20
N PRO A 30 1.47 -6.79 -13.47
CA PRO A 30 1.48 -6.59 -12.01
C PRO A 30 1.60 -5.11 -11.61
N GLY A 31 0.66 -4.27 -11.94
CA GLY A 31 0.70 -2.83 -11.62
C GLY A 31 1.36 -1.96 -12.70
N TRP A 32 1.55 -0.73 -12.53
CA TRP A 32 2.11 0.38 -13.33
C TRP A 32 1.74 0.44 -14.83
N TRP A 33 1.37 -0.64 -15.44
CA TRP A 33 0.90 -0.75 -16.85
C TRP A 33 1.86 -0.16 -17.91
N GLY A 34 3.17 -0.04 -17.60
CA GLY A 34 4.16 0.61 -18.46
C GLY A 34 3.89 2.10 -18.70
N LEU A 35 3.21 2.75 -17.75
CA LEU A 35 2.85 4.17 -17.80
C LEU A 35 3.55 5.01 -16.73
N GLU A 36 4.45 4.41 -15.98
CA GLU A 36 5.33 5.14 -15.06
C GLU A 36 6.18 6.14 -15.85
N GLY A 37 6.35 7.31 -15.29
CA GLY A 37 7.16 8.37 -15.85
C GLY A 37 8.19 8.87 -14.84
N PRO A 38 9.13 9.74 -15.25
CA PRO A 38 10.22 10.18 -14.40
C PRO A 38 9.79 10.90 -13.13
N GLU A 39 8.68 11.66 -13.15
CA GLU A 39 8.20 12.34 -11.94
C GLU A 39 7.63 11.34 -10.93
N TYR A 40 6.95 10.29 -11.41
CA TYR A 40 6.42 9.23 -10.55
C TYR A 40 7.56 8.39 -9.94
N LEU A 41 8.57 8.01 -10.75
CA LEU A 41 9.71 7.22 -10.29
C LEU A 41 10.56 8.00 -9.27
N ALA A 42 10.81 9.30 -9.51
CA ALA A 42 11.50 10.16 -8.56
C ALA A 42 10.74 10.28 -7.22
N TRP A 43 9.41 10.36 -7.28
CA TRP A 43 8.58 10.37 -6.08
C TRP A 43 8.66 9.04 -5.31
N LEU A 44 8.67 7.89 -6.00
CA LEU A 44 8.84 6.58 -5.35
C LEU A 44 10.19 6.47 -4.64
N GLU A 45 11.26 6.99 -5.25
CA GLU A 45 12.59 7.03 -4.62
C GLU A 45 12.58 7.89 -3.35
N GLU A 46 11.89 9.03 -3.36
CA GLU A 46 11.72 9.88 -2.17
C GLU A 46 10.90 9.19 -1.08
N GLU A 47 9.81 8.49 -1.46
CA GLU A 47 9.00 7.70 -0.52
C GLU A 47 9.84 6.58 0.12
N GLY A 48 10.70 5.94 -0.65
CA GLY A 48 11.61 4.89 -0.15
C GLY A 48 12.62 5.36 0.89
N LYS A 49 12.84 6.68 1.04
CA LYS A 49 13.73 7.27 2.06
C LYS A 49 13.02 7.58 3.38
N LYS A 50 11.69 7.44 3.43
CA LYS A 50 10.90 7.70 4.64
C LYS A 50 10.96 6.54 5.62
N ASP A 51 10.71 6.84 6.90
CA ASP A 51 10.64 5.83 7.97
C ASP A 51 9.29 5.09 7.92
N PHE A 52 9.22 4.12 7.01
CA PHE A 52 8.08 3.24 6.87
C PHE A 52 8.35 1.83 7.39
N THR A 53 7.37 1.24 8.06
CA THR A 53 7.26 -0.20 8.23
C THR A 53 6.20 -0.73 7.27
N THR A 54 6.61 -1.58 6.33
CA THR A 54 5.71 -2.10 5.30
C THR A 54 4.91 -3.29 5.83
N LEU A 55 3.60 -3.26 5.65
CA LEU A 55 2.67 -4.30 6.08
C LEU A 55 2.12 -5.06 4.88
N MET A 56 2.14 -6.39 4.90
CA MET A 56 1.59 -7.18 3.80
C MET A 56 1.12 -8.57 4.22
N GLY A 57 0.27 -9.17 3.41
CA GLY A 57 -0.13 -10.57 3.52
C GLY A 57 0.79 -11.52 2.74
N ALA A 58 0.58 -12.82 2.91
CA ALA A 58 1.41 -13.86 2.31
C ALA A 58 1.49 -13.80 0.78
N ASN A 59 0.41 -13.45 0.08
CA ASN A 59 0.41 -13.41 -1.39
C ASN A 59 1.31 -12.27 -1.91
N THR A 60 1.14 -11.08 -1.38
CA THR A 60 2.00 -9.94 -1.73
C THR A 60 3.46 -10.22 -1.39
N TYR A 61 3.72 -10.82 -0.21
CA TYR A 61 5.07 -11.25 0.18
C TYR A 61 5.68 -12.18 -0.88
N ARG A 62 4.97 -13.22 -1.34
CA ARG A 62 5.52 -14.16 -2.33
C ARG A 62 5.86 -13.47 -3.65
N VAL A 63 4.99 -12.59 -4.12
CA VAL A 63 5.21 -11.83 -5.36
C VAL A 63 6.44 -10.93 -5.20
N MET A 64 6.48 -10.12 -4.17
CA MET A 64 7.55 -9.14 -3.97
C MET A 64 8.91 -9.78 -3.64
N ALA A 65 8.92 -10.85 -2.85
CA ALA A 65 10.14 -11.61 -2.59
C ALA A 65 10.67 -12.27 -3.87
N GLY A 66 9.79 -12.77 -4.74
CA GLY A 66 10.16 -13.30 -6.04
C GLY A 66 10.76 -12.25 -6.98
N LEU A 67 10.15 -11.06 -7.07
CA LEU A 67 10.68 -9.95 -7.87
C LEU A 67 12.03 -9.46 -7.32
N SER A 68 12.17 -9.33 -6.01
CA SER A 68 13.42 -8.94 -5.36
C SER A 68 14.53 -9.97 -5.60
N GLN A 69 14.20 -11.27 -5.56
CA GLN A 69 15.16 -12.33 -5.90
C GLN A 69 15.56 -12.29 -7.38
N GLN A 70 14.58 -12.10 -8.29
CA GLN A 70 14.86 -11.99 -9.72
C GLN A 70 15.78 -10.80 -10.03
N ALA A 71 15.56 -9.64 -9.39
CA ALA A 71 16.42 -8.48 -9.55
C ALA A 71 17.84 -8.72 -9.03
N ALA A 72 18.00 -9.54 -7.98
CA ALA A 72 19.30 -9.91 -7.44
C ALA A 72 20.05 -10.93 -8.35
N ASP A 73 19.32 -11.84 -8.98
CA ASP A 73 19.90 -12.90 -9.83
C ASP A 73 20.20 -12.41 -11.25
N ASP A 74 19.43 -11.45 -11.76
CA ASP A 74 19.58 -10.90 -13.11
C ASP A 74 19.40 -9.36 -13.11
N SER A 75 20.50 -8.65 -13.13
CA SER A 75 20.51 -7.16 -13.16
C SER A 75 19.92 -6.56 -14.43
N THR A 76 19.60 -7.36 -15.44
CA THR A 76 18.97 -6.91 -16.70
C THR A 76 17.47 -7.16 -16.75
N ALA A 77 16.92 -7.82 -15.73
CA ALA A 77 15.49 -8.16 -15.66
C ALA A 77 14.57 -6.95 -15.46
N PHE A 78 15.14 -5.85 -14.94
CA PHE A 78 14.44 -4.61 -14.62
C PHE A 78 15.25 -3.40 -15.07
N SER A 79 14.60 -2.24 -15.24
CA SER A 79 15.32 -0.98 -15.42
C SER A 79 16.17 -0.65 -14.17
N GLU A 80 17.09 0.30 -14.29
CA GLU A 80 17.92 0.75 -13.16
C GLU A 80 17.05 1.31 -12.03
N GLU A 81 16.03 2.09 -12.37
CA GLU A 81 15.08 2.69 -11.44
C GLU A 81 14.19 1.64 -10.74
N GLU A 82 13.69 0.66 -11.48
CA GLU A 82 12.91 -0.45 -10.90
C GLU A 82 13.77 -1.29 -9.96
N GLY A 83 15.00 -1.61 -10.36
CA GLY A 83 15.96 -2.34 -9.53
C GLY A 83 16.29 -1.58 -8.24
N ALA A 84 16.51 -0.26 -8.33
CA ALA A 84 16.73 0.59 -7.17
C ALA A 84 15.53 0.62 -6.23
N SER A 85 14.31 0.69 -6.77
CA SER A 85 13.06 0.66 -6.00
C SER A 85 12.88 -0.69 -5.27
N LEU A 86 13.12 -1.81 -5.95
CA LEU A 86 13.08 -3.15 -5.34
C LEU A 86 14.16 -3.31 -4.24
N GLY A 87 15.36 -2.77 -4.46
CA GLY A 87 16.44 -2.75 -3.48
C GLY A 87 16.07 -1.95 -2.24
N GLY A 88 15.55 -0.73 -2.41
CA GLY A 88 15.06 0.10 -1.31
C GLY A 88 13.98 -0.60 -0.48
N LEU A 89 13.05 -1.29 -1.16
CA LEU A 89 12.01 -2.05 -0.49
C LEU A 89 12.57 -3.27 0.28
N ALA A 90 13.67 -3.88 -0.21
CA ALA A 90 14.35 -4.97 0.50
C ALA A 90 14.97 -4.49 1.81
N ASP A 91 15.45 -3.27 1.88
CA ASP A 91 16.09 -2.69 3.07
C ASP A 91 15.08 -2.23 4.14
N MET A 92 13.86 -1.91 3.75
CA MET A 92 12.82 -1.47 4.69
C MET A 92 12.39 -2.58 5.66
N PRO A 93 12.02 -2.25 6.92
CA PRO A 93 11.37 -3.19 7.82
C PRO A 93 10.00 -3.59 7.29
N LYS A 94 9.72 -4.89 7.32
CA LYS A 94 8.48 -5.49 6.80
C LYS A 94 7.82 -6.39 7.83
N VAL A 95 6.49 -6.31 7.94
CA VAL A 95 5.67 -7.21 8.74
C VAL A 95 4.74 -7.99 7.83
N ILE A 96 4.86 -9.31 7.92
CA ILE A 96 4.11 -10.24 7.08
C ILE A 96 3.05 -10.95 7.93
N PHE A 97 1.79 -10.80 7.56
CA PHE A 97 0.69 -11.50 8.23
C PHE A 97 0.36 -12.81 7.50
N SER A 98 0.64 -13.94 8.14
CA SER A 98 0.37 -15.25 7.56
C SER A 98 0.33 -16.37 8.60
N SER A 99 -0.65 -17.28 8.45
CA SER A 99 -0.70 -18.54 9.19
C SER A 99 0.01 -19.70 8.46
N THR A 100 0.38 -19.53 7.19
CA THR A 100 0.87 -20.61 6.32
C THR A 100 2.33 -20.52 5.95
N LEU A 101 2.94 -19.33 5.99
CA LEU A 101 4.36 -19.15 5.72
C LEU A 101 5.19 -19.77 6.85
N GLN A 102 6.37 -20.28 6.48
CA GLN A 102 7.34 -20.85 7.40
C GLN A 102 8.57 -19.93 7.50
N GLU A 103 9.18 -19.88 8.67
CA GLU A 103 10.47 -19.23 8.89
C GLU A 103 11.64 -20.19 8.62
N PRO A 104 12.80 -19.67 8.19
CA PRO A 104 13.08 -18.26 7.93
C PRO A 104 12.44 -17.76 6.64
N LEU A 105 12.03 -16.49 6.63
CA LEU A 105 11.57 -15.84 5.41
C LEU A 105 12.76 -15.49 4.51
N ALA A 106 12.63 -15.71 3.19
CA ALA A 106 13.72 -15.49 2.23
C ALA A 106 14.02 -14.00 1.99
N TRP A 107 13.01 -13.13 2.12
CA TRP A 107 13.21 -11.70 1.94
C TRP A 107 13.74 -11.06 3.23
N PRO A 108 14.78 -10.20 3.17
CA PRO A 108 15.39 -9.64 4.38
C PRO A 108 14.45 -8.68 5.12
N ASN A 109 14.78 -8.41 6.37
CA ASN A 109 14.07 -7.45 7.25
C ASN A 109 12.57 -7.73 7.39
N CYS A 110 12.17 -9.01 7.37
CA CYS A 110 10.79 -9.45 7.54
C CYS A 110 10.54 -10.03 8.93
N GLU A 111 9.49 -9.55 9.59
CA GLU A 111 8.90 -10.12 10.80
C GLU A 111 7.62 -10.88 10.39
N LEU A 112 7.51 -12.15 10.77
CA LEU A 112 6.30 -12.95 10.52
C LEU A 112 5.38 -12.91 11.74
N ILE A 113 4.16 -12.41 11.54
CA ILE A 113 3.12 -12.42 12.56
C ILE A 113 2.03 -13.41 12.19
N ARG A 114 1.71 -14.31 13.14
CA ARG A 114 0.62 -15.27 13.05
C ARG A 114 -0.56 -14.78 13.86
N GLY A 115 -1.77 -15.11 13.42
CA GLY A 115 -3.00 -14.74 14.12
C GLY A 115 -3.70 -13.52 13.54
N ASP A 116 -4.38 -12.74 14.39
CA ASP A 116 -5.22 -11.62 13.96
C ASP A 116 -4.37 -10.39 13.60
N ALA A 117 -4.37 -10.05 12.31
CA ALA A 117 -3.63 -8.91 11.79
C ALA A 117 -4.17 -7.56 12.31
N VAL A 118 -5.49 -7.46 12.53
CA VAL A 118 -6.11 -6.22 13.02
C VAL A 118 -5.64 -5.92 14.44
N GLU A 119 -5.65 -6.92 15.32
CA GLU A 119 -5.18 -6.76 16.71
C GLU A 119 -3.67 -6.50 16.76
N ALA A 120 -2.88 -7.16 15.91
CA ALA A 120 -1.45 -6.90 15.83
C ALA A 120 -1.15 -5.45 15.39
N VAL A 121 -1.83 -4.96 14.34
CA VAL A 121 -1.67 -3.57 13.86
C VAL A 121 -2.17 -2.57 14.91
N ARG A 122 -3.26 -2.85 15.62
CA ARG A 122 -3.74 -2.05 16.75
C ARG A 122 -2.66 -1.92 17.85
N GLY A 123 -1.97 -3.01 18.13
CA GLY A 123 -0.82 -3.03 19.04
C GLY A 123 0.34 -2.17 18.53
N MET A 124 0.73 -2.35 17.27
CA MET A 124 1.81 -1.58 16.63
C MET A 124 1.54 -0.08 16.64
N LYS A 125 0.32 0.36 16.34
CA LYS A 125 -0.07 1.77 16.38
C LYS A 125 0.15 2.42 17.76
N ARG A 126 0.08 1.64 18.84
CA ARG A 126 0.32 2.13 20.21
C ARG A 126 1.78 2.13 20.61
N THR A 127 2.58 1.21 20.06
CA THR A 127 3.93 0.91 20.57
C THR A 127 5.06 1.31 19.63
N ARG A 128 4.78 1.50 18.34
CA ARG A 128 5.75 1.93 17.33
C ARG A 128 5.60 3.43 17.05
N THR A 129 6.64 4.01 16.49
CA THR A 129 6.66 5.36 15.91
C THR A 129 6.77 5.27 14.39
N GLY A 130 6.69 6.40 13.69
CA GLY A 130 6.75 6.45 12.24
C GLY A 130 5.45 6.03 11.56
N THR A 131 5.53 5.57 10.32
CA THR A 131 4.36 5.21 9.52
C THR A 131 4.33 3.71 9.22
N LEU A 132 3.23 3.06 9.54
CA LEU A 132 2.88 1.74 9.05
C LEU A 132 2.22 1.91 7.67
N SER A 133 2.77 1.32 6.60
CA SER A 133 2.21 1.45 5.26
C SER A 133 1.90 0.08 4.67
N THR A 134 0.70 -0.12 4.11
CA THR A 134 0.41 -1.37 3.41
C THR A 134 1.10 -1.38 2.05
N LEU A 135 1.54 -2.56 1.62
CA LEU A 135 1.96 -2.82 0.25
C LEU A 135 0.96 -3.79 -0.39
N GLY A 136 0.10 -3.31 -1.29
CA GLY A 136 -0.97 -4.13 -1.86
C GLY A 136 -1.85 -4.76 -0.77
N SER A 137 -2.00 -6.10 -0.82
CA SER A 137 -2.70 -6.89 0.23
C SER A 137 -4.13 -6.42 0.49
N LEU A 138 -4.98 -6.45 -0.54
CA LEU A 138 -6.34 -5.88 -0.50
C LEU A 138 -7.20 -6.41 0.66
N SER A 139 -7.07 -7.69 1.00
CA SER A 139 -7.80 -8.27 2.14
C SER A 139 -7.36 -7.69 3.48
N LEU A 140 -6.05 -7.45 3.66
CA LEU A 140 -5.50 -6.78 4.83
C LEU A 140 -6.00 -5.33 4.90
N SER A 141 -5.83 -4.57 3.83
CA SER A 141 -6.27 -3.17 3.73
C SER A 141 -7.76 -3.02 4.05
N LYS A 142 -8.59 -3.90 3.50
CA LYS A 142 -10.04 -3.96 3.80
C LYS A 142 -10.33 -4.22 5.27
N SER A 143 -9.63 -5.16 5.89
CA SER A 143 -9.84 -5.49 7.31
C SER A 143 -9.42 -4.35 8.22
N LEU A 144 -8.29 -3.70 7.93
CA LEU A 144 -7.80 -2.55 8.68
C LEU A 144 -8.73 -1.34 8.55
N LEU A 145 -9.27 -1.09 7.35
CA LEU A 145 -10.22 -0.02 7.11
C LEU A 145 -11.54 -0.27 7.86
N LYS A 146 -12.09 -1.50 7.77
CA LYS A 146 -13.29 -1.90 8.53
C LYS A 146 -13.13 -1.73 10.04
N ALA A 147 -11.93 -1.95 10.57
CA ALA A 147 -11.61 -1.80 11.98
C ALA A 147 -11.39 -0.33 12.41
N GLY A 148 -11.52 0.64 11.50
CA GLY A 148 -11.31 2.06 11.77
C GLY A 148 -9.88 2.40 12.18
N LEU A 149 -8.89 1.61 11.74
CA LEU A 149 -7.49 1.80 12.11
C LEU A 149 -6.71 2.68 11.14
N VAL A 150 -7.24 2.91 9.94
CA VAL A 150 -6.56 3.63 8.86
C VAL A 150 -6.62 5.13 9.10
N ASP A 151 -5.46 5.78 9.22
CA ASP A 151 -5.34 7.24 9.36
C ASP A 151 -5.22 7.93 8.01
N ARG A 152 -4.60 7.26 7.01
CA ARG A 152 -4.43 7.74 5.64
C ARG A 152 -4.83 6.67 4.64
N PHE A 153 -5.54 7.08 3.61
CA PHE A 153 -5.90 6.23 2.47
C PHE A 153 -5.36 6.87 1.20
N ARG A 154 -4.29 6.30 0.66
CA ARG A 154 -3.57 6.82 -0.50
C ARG A 154 -3.81 5.95 -1.72
N LEU A 155 -4.08 6.61 -2.83
CA LEU A 155 -4.24 6.00 -4.14
C LEU A 155 -3.30 6.64 -5.15
N VAL A 156 -2.58 5.83 -5.92
CA VAL A 156 -1.97 6.24 -7.17
C VAL A 156 -2.80 5.65 -8.30
N ILE A 157 -3.47 6.50 -9.06
CA ILE A 157 -4.40 6.10 -10.13
C ILE A 157 -3.70 6.29 -11.46
N PHE A 158 -3.46 5.19 -12.15
CA PHE A 158 -2.97 5.21 -13.53
C PHE A 158 -4.15 5.39 -14.51
N PRO A 159 -3.96 6.13 -15.61
CA PRO A 159 -5.02 6.44 -16.57
C PRO A 159 -5.27 5.25 -17.53
N VAL A 160 -5.61 4.11 -16.96
CA VAL A 160 -5.92 2.85 -17.66
C VAL A 160 -7.29 2.37 -17.25
N ILE A 161 -8.04 1.88 -18.21
CA ILE A 161 -9.27 1.10 -18.00
C ILE A 161 -8.95 -0.34 -18.42
N THR A 162 -8.88 -1.23 -17.43
CA THR A 162 -8.58 -2.64 -17.69
C THR A 162 -9.81 -3.44 -18.06
N GLY A 163 -10.99 -3.02 -17.62
CA GLY A 163 -12.27 -3.59 -18.04
C GLY A 163 -12.29 -5.13 -18.05
N ARG A 164 -11.95 -5.74 -19.22
CA ARG A 164 -11.97 -7.18 -19.40
C ARG A 164 -10.83 -7.92 -18.70
N THR A 165 -9.67 -7.31 -18.56
CA THR A 165 -8.43 -7.95 -18.06
C THR A 165 -8.17 -7.58 -16.59
N GLY A 166 -8.93 -6.64 -16.02
CA GLY A 166 -8.78 -6.22 -14.64
C GLY A 166 -9.01 -7.36 -13.66
N SER A 167 -8.13 -7.48 -12.69
CA SER A 167 -8.23 -8.41 -11.57
C SER A 167 -8.01 -7.67 -10.26
N GLU A 168 -8.52 -8.22 -9.16
CA GLU A 168 -8.39 -7.64 -7.82
C GLU A 168 -9.00 -6.22 -7.72
N ARG A 169 -10.31 -6.12 -7.87
CA ARG A 169 -11.04 -4.87 -7.68
C ARG A 169 -10.95 -4.41 -6.23
N ILE A 170 -10.40 -3.20 -6.00
CA ILE A 170 -10.01 -2.78 -4.66
C ILE A 170 -11.18 -2.48 -3.73
N TYR A 171 -12.31 -2.00 -4.25
CA TYR A 171 -13.44 -1.55 -3.44
C TYR A 171 -14.41 -2.67 -3.03
N ASP A 172 -14.24 -3.89 -3.57
CA ASP A 172 -15.18 -4.97 -3.31
C ASP A 172 -15.21 -5.37 -1.84
N GLY A 173 -16.38 -5.21 -1.24
CA GLY A 173 -16.63 -5.52 0.16
C GLY A 173 -15.99 -4.55 1.16
N TYR A 174 -15.67 -3.34 0.76
CA TYR A 174 -15.36 -2.24 1.69
C TYR A 174 -16.64 -1.81 2.42
N PRO A 175 -16.54 -1.26 3.63
CA PRO A 175 -17.63 -0.54 4.25
C PRO A 175 -17.89 0.78 3.51
N ASP A 176 -18.98 1.45 3.81
CA ASP A 176 -19.17 2.83 3.38
C ASP A 176 -18.17 3.73 4.12
N VAL A 177 -17.42 4.53 3.36
CA VAL A 177 -16.34 5.38 3.90
C VAL A 177 -16.45 6.77 3.31
N ALA A 178 -16.51 7.78 4.16
CA ALA A 178 -16.30 9.16 3.75
C ALA A 178 -14.79 9.43 3.64
N LEU A 179 -14.38 10.14 2.60
CA LEU A 179 -12.99 10.45 2.30
C LEU A 179 -12.80 11.97 2.27
N GLU A 180 -11.99 12.50 3.19
CA GLU A 180 -11.56 13.90 3.19
C GLU A 180 -10.24 14.01 2.44
N LEU A 181 -10.23 14.71 1.29
CA LEU A 181 -9.02 14.90 0.49
C LEU A 181 -8.06 15.84 1.22
N VAL A 182 -6.83 15.36 1.48
CA VAL A 182 -5.78 16.13 2.16
C VAL A 182 -4.58 16.42 1.28
N ASN A 183 -4.36 15.61 0.22
CA ASN A 183 -3.29 15.83 -0.74
C ASN A 183 -3.69 15.30 -2.12
N SER A 184 -3.24 16.00 -3.17
CA SER A 184 -3.36 15.53 -4.54
C SER A 184 -2.16 16.00 -5.38
N ARG A 185 -1.69 15.14 -6.28
CA ARG A 185 -0.59 15.44 -7.20
C ARG A 185 -0.82 14.72 -8.52
N THR A 186 -0.45 15.36 -9.62
CA THR A 186 -0.37 14.71 -10.93
C THR A 186 1.09 14.46 -11.25
N PHE A 187 1.42 13.26 -11.71
CA PHE A 187 2.74 12.89 -12.19
C PHE A 187 2.72 12.76 -13.71
N ASP A 188 3.74 13.33 -14.36
CA ASP A 188 3.98 13.20 -15.81
C ASP A 188 2.74 13.58 -16.66
N GLY A 189 1.87 14.44 -16.13
CA GLY A 189 0.61 14.80 -16.76
C GLY A 189 -0.40 13.64 -16.91
N ARG A 190 -0.20 12.52 -16.21
CA ARG A 190 -0.95 11.27 -16.40
C ARG A 190 -1.46 10.65 -15.12
N ALA A 191 -0.56 10.11 -14.28
CA ALA A 191 -0.96 9.43 -13.05
C ALA A 191 -1.38 10.42 -11.96
N GLN A 192 -2.39 10.05 -11.16
CA GLN A 192 -2.94 10.87 -10.09
C GLN A 192 -2.62 10.25 -8.73
N LEU A 193 -1.98 10.98 -7.85
CA LEU A 193 -1.92 10.65 -6.44
C LEU A 193 -3.04 11.38 -5.72
N LEU A 194 -3.82 10.64 -4.95
CA LEU A 194 -4.86 11.16 -4.07
C LEU A 194 -4.66 10.59 -2.67
N GLU A 195 -4.65 11.45 -1.66
CA GLU A 195 -4.49 11.05 -0.28
C GLU A 195 -5.65 11.60 0.56
N TYR A 196 -6.25 10.73 1.35
CA TYR A 196 -7.46 11.01 2.11
C TYR A 196 -7.32 10.64 3.58
N ILE A 197 -8.10 11.32 4.43
CA ILE A 197 -8.45 10.84 5.77
C ILE A 197 -9.77 10.08 5.64
N PRO A 198 -9.80 8.75 5.90
CA PRO A 198 -11.01 7.97 5.81
C PRO A 198 -11.80 8.02 7.12
N THR A 199 -13.13 8.08 7.01
CA THR A 199 -14.07 7.89 8.12
C THR A 199 -15.06 6.81 7.75
N VAL A 200 -15.04 5.68 8.46
CA VAL A 200 -16.01 4.61 8.27
C VAL A 200 -17.38 5.09 8.72
N LEU A 201 -18.37 4.93 7.85
CA LEU A 201 -19.76 5.33 8.14
C LEU A 201 -20.49 4.17 8.79
N GLU A 202 -21.15 4.40 9.92
CA GLU A 202 -21.98 3.38 10.59
C GLU A 202 -23.29 3.15 9.83
N ASP A 203 -23.84 4.25 9.25
CA ASP A 203 -25.04 4.24 8.43
C ASP A 203 -24.80 5.10 7.18
N PRO A 204 -25.40 4.75 6.02
CA PRO A 204 -25.32 5.62 4.85
C PRO A 204 -25.91 6.99 5.19
N PRO A 205 -25.26 8.09 4.76
CA PRO A 205 -25.75 9.43 5.06
C PRO A 205 -27.17 9.60 4.49
N PRO A 206 -28.08 10.27 5.22
CA PRO A 206 -29.45 10.46 4.77
C PRO A 206 -29.47 11.19 3.42
N ALA A 207 -30.31 10.71 2.50
CA ALA A 207 -30.49 11.36 1.21
C ALA A 207 -30.81 12.85 1.42
N ARG A 208 -30.07 13.74 0.77
CA ARG A 208 -30.40 15.16 0.78
C ARG A 208 -31.80 15.35 0.18
N LYS A 209 -32.69 15.97 0.95
CA LYS A 209 -34.04 16.38 0.48
C LYS A 209 -33.92 17.51 -0.53
#